data_000a0ae84652b416ae6b192160ed61b5
#
_entry.id   000a0ae84652b416ae6b192160ed61b5
#
_cell.length_a   1.000
_cell.length_b   1.000
_cell.length_c   1.000
_cell.angle_alpha   90.00
_cell.angle_beta   90.00
_cell.angle_gamma   90.00
#
_symmetry.space_group_name_H-M   'P 1'
#
loop_
_entity.id
_entity.type
_entity.pdbx_description
1 polymer ?
#
loop_
_entity_poly.entity_id
_entity_poly.type
_entity_poly.pdbx_seq_one_letter_code
_entity_poly.pdbx_strand_id
1 'polypeptide(L)'
;MSETEINRIISENLNRLMEKRGTTQLELAEYMGVSQTTISNWCKGVKMPRMDKIDKLCRFFHINRSDLMNDHSSEPDVTGITNLLTPASRPIPILGDICAGEGTWCEENFEGHFFIDSSVKADFCVRVRGDSMIDAGIFNGDLAFIKKTYDYINGKIYAVRINSDCEAVLKKVFWQEDTIILNPCNADYEPIVTDAEGMAVIGECIGVFHSTISMF
;
A
#
# COMPACT_ATOMS: atom_id res chain seq x y z
N MET A 1 -2.42 28.81 -10.85
CA MET A 1 -1.97 28.31 -12.18
C MET A 1 -2.63 29.15 -13.25
N SER A 2 -1.90 29.63 -14.23
CA SER A 2 -2.46 30.34 -15.37
C SER A 2 -3.13 29.36 -16.36
N GLU A 3 -4.09 29.87 -17.17
CA GLU A 3 -4.74 29.04 -18.20
C GLU A 3 -3.72 28.44 -19.18
N THR A 4 -2.69 29.18 -19.51
CA THR A 4 -1.58 28.75 -20.39
C THR A 4 -0.79 27.58 -19.78
N GLU A 5 -0.57 27.60 -18.46
CA GLU A 5 0.16 26.57 -17.74
C GLU A 5 -0.65 25.25 -17.67
N ILE A 6 -1.96 25.35 -17.44
CA ILE A 6 -2.85 24.17 -17.45
C ILE A 6 -2.90 23.56 -18.86
N ASN A 7 -2.95 24.38 -19.90
CA ASN A 7 -2.94 23.91 -21.29
C ASN A 7 -1.65 23.15 -21.63
N ARG A 8 -0.50 23.64 -21.16
CA ARG A 8 0.78 22.97 -21.32
C ARG A 8 0.78 21.60 -20.65
N ILE A 9 0.41 21.56 -19.37
CA ILE A 9 0.38 20.32 -18.58
C ILE A 9 -0.51 19.25 -19.25
N ILE A 10 -1.74 19.63 -19.64
CA ILE A 10 -2.66 18.69 -20.30
C ILE A 10 -2.09 18.22 -21.65
N SER A 11 -1.45 19.09 -22.42
CA SER A 11 -0.88 18.69 -23.71
C SER A 11 0.28 17.71 -23.56
N GLU A 12 1.18 17.96 -22.62
CA GLU A 12 2.32 17.07 -22.30
C GLU A 12 1.83 15.70 -21.82
N ASN A 13 0.90 15.67 -20.87
CA ASN A 13 0.32 14.44 -20.38
C ASN A 13 -0.46 13.67 -21.46
N LEU A 14 -1.22 14.36 -22.31
CA LEU A 14 -1.95 13.74 -23.40
C LEU A 14 -1.02 13.08 -24.42
N ASN A 15 0.05 13.75 -24.80
CA ASN A 15 1.06 13.19 -25.72
C ASN A 15 1.72 11.96 -25.11
N ARG A 16 2.15 12.03 -23.82
CA ARG A 16 2.73 10.90 -23.09
C ARG A 16 1.80 9.70 -23.03
N LEU A 17 0.51 9.92 -22.75
CA LEU A 17 -0.51 8.84 -22.67
C LEU A 17 -0.78 8.20 -24.04
N MET A 18 -0.81 9.00 -25.09
CA MET A 18 -0.97 8.51 -26.46
C MET A 18 0.23 7.64 -26.87
N GLU A 19 1.46 8.11 -26.59
CA GLU A 19 2.69 7.38 -26.87
C GLU A 19 2.73 6.04 -26.09
N LYS A 20 2.46 6.09 -24.78
CA LYS A 20 2.44 4.90 -23.93
C LYS A 20 1.45 3.84 -24.37
N ARG A 21 0.31 4.25 -24.95
CA ARG A 21 -0.74 3.35 -25.47
C ARG A 21 -0.56 2.98 -26.93
N GLY A 22 0.37 3.64 -27.65
CA GLY A 22 0.51 3.50 -29.10
C GLY A 22 -0.68 4.01 -29.89
N THR A 23 -1.44 4.97 -29.37
CA THR A 23 -2.68 5.49 -29.96
C THR A 23 -2.39 6.68 -30.85
N THR A 24 -2.95 6.69 -32.05
CA THR A 24 -2.83 7.79 -32.99
C THR A 24 -3.86 8.91 -32.72
N GLN A 25 -3.57 10.13 -33.19
CA GLN A 25 -4.53 11.24 -33.10
C GLN A 25 -5.85 10.96 -33.83
N LEU A 26 -5.80 10.15 -34.88
CA LEU A 26 -6.99 9.77 -35.66
C LEU A 26 -7.91 8.83 -34.85
N GLU A 27 -7.35 7.76 -34.28
CA GLU A 27 -8.08 6.83 -33.42
C GLU A 27 -8.70 7.52 -32.20
N LEU A 28 -7.91 8.42 -31.57
CA LEU A 28 -8.42 9.19 -30.45
C LEU A 28 -9.56 10.13 -30.86
N ALA A 29 -9.47 10.77 -32.05
CA ALA A 29 -10.51 11.64 -32.57
C ALA A 29 -11.81 10.88 -32.82
N GLU A 30 -11.73 9.69 -33.40
CA GLU A 30 -12.89 8.79 -33.64
C GLU A 30 -13.57 8.41 -32.33
N TYR A 31 -12.80 7.94 -31.34
CA TYR A 31 -13.34 7.60 -30.01
C TYR A 31 -14.00 8.81 -29.33
N MET A 32 -13.34 9.97 -29.39
CA MET A 32 -13.80 11.20 -28.75
C MET A 32 -15.03 11.83 -29.47
N GLY A 33 -15.27 11.46 -30.73
CA GLY A 33 -16.29 12.07 -31.55
C GLY A 33 -15.99 13.54 -31.86
N VAL A 34 -14.74 13.84 -32.21
CA VAL A 34 -14.26 15.19 -32.59
C VAL A 34 -13.38 15.10 -33.83
N SER A 35 -13.06 16.24 -34.45
CA SER A 35 -12.12 16.24 -35.56
C SER A 35 -10.68 15.98 -35.13
N GLN A 36 -9.84 15.39 -35.98
CA GLN A 36 -8.41 15.20 -35.74
C GLN A 36 -7.72 16.53 -35.46
N THR A 37 -8.14 17.62 -36.08
CA THR A 37 -7.65 18.97 -35.82
C THR A 37 -7.89 19.39 -34.35
N THR A 38 -9.02 18.98 -33.76
CA THR A 38 -9.31 19.25 -32.35
C THR A 38 -8.32 18.53 -31.44
N ILE A 39 -8.06 17.25 -31.69
CA ILE A 39 -7.04 16.48 -30.94
C ILE A 39 -5.65 17.10 -31.11
N SER A 40 -5.27 17.46 -32.35
CA SER A 40 -3.99 18.11 -32.61
C SER A 40 -3.84 19.44 -31.85
N ASN A 41 -4.91 20.24 -31.71
CA ASN A 41 -4.90 21.45 -30.91
C ASN A 41 -4.73 21.18 -29.41
N TRP A 42 -5.31 20.10 -28.89
CA TRP A 42 -5.12 19.68 -27.50
C TRP A 42 -3.68 19.20 -27.27
N CYS A 43 -3.15 18.38 -28.17
CA CYS A 43 -1.75 17.90 -28.11
C CYS A 43 -0.70 19.03 -28.23
N LYS A 44 -1.06 20.15 -28.87
CA LYS A 44 -0.19 21.34 -28.99
C LYS A 44 -0.40 22.36 -27.87
N GLY A 45 -1.35 22.14 -26.97
CA GLY A 45 -1.70 23.10 -25.91
C GLY A 45 -2.35 24.40 -26.41
N VAL A 46 -2.83 24.42 -27.68
CA VAL A 46 -3.49 25.59 -28.26
C VAL A 46 -4.89 25.81 -27.69
N LYS A 47 -5.56 24.72 -27.35
CA LYS A 47 -6.89 24.73 -26.73
C LYS A 47 -6.98 23.64 -25.67
N MET A 48 -7.69 23.94 -24.57
CA MET A 48 -8.01 22.97 -23.53
C MET A 48 -9.29 22.17 -23.90
N PRO A 49 -9.31 20.84 -23.69
CA PRO A 49 -10.55 20.08 -23.72
C PRO A 49 -11.49 20.53 -22.61
N ARG A 50 -12.81 20.58 -22.88
CA ARG A 50 -13.82 20.85 -21.86
C ARG A 50 -13.89 19.69 -20.87
N MET A 51 -14.50 19.90 -19.68
CA MET A 51 -14.54 18.89 -18.61
C MET A 51 -15.20 17.58 -19.04
N ASP A 52 -16.25 17.62 -19.86
CA ASP A 52 -16.89 16.43 -20.43
C ASP A 52 -15.94 15.61 -21.30
N LYS A 53 -15.04 16.28 -22.02
CA LYS A 53 -14.00 15.65 -22.84
C LYS A 53 -12.84 15.14 -22.01
N ILE A 54 -12.47 15.85 -20.92
CA ILE A 54 -11.49 15.36 -19.94
C ILE A 54 -11.96 14.02 -19.34
N ASP A 55 -13.22 13.93 -18.93
CA ASP A 55 -13.78 12.68 -18.41
C ASP A 55 -13.75 11.55 -19.42
N LYS A 56 -14.02 11.85 -20.67
CA LYS A 56 -13.98 10.87 -21.76
C LYS A 56 -12.54 10.43 -22.07
N LEU A 57 -11.57 11.34 -22.00
CA LEU A 57 -10.13 11.02 -22.09
C LEU A 57 -9.68 10.10 -20.94
N CYS A 58 -10.08 10.43 -19.71
CA CYS A 58 -9.76 9.60 -18.54
C CYS A 58 -10.30 8.16 -18.68
N ARG A 59 -11.51 7.99 -19.19
CA ARG A 59 -12.08 6.66 -19.49
C ARG A 59 -11.32 5.93 -20.60
N PHE A 60 -10.94 6.65 -21.66
CA PHE A 60 -10.20 6.06 -22.77
C PHE A 60 -8.83 5.53 -22.34
N PHE A 61 -8.11 6.32 -21.55
CA PHE A 61 -6.76 5.95 -21.07
C PHE A 61 -6.78 5.13 -19.78
N HIS A 62 -7.94 4.91 -19.14
CA HIS A 62 -8.10 4.25 -17.83
C HIS A 62 -7.29 4.92 -16.72
N ILE A 63 -7.39 6.24 -16.62
CA ILE A 63 -6.69 7.09 -15.66
C ILE A 63 -7.64 7.95 -14.85
N ASN A 64 -7.14 8.57 -13.77
CA ASN A 64 -7.87 9.60 -13.03
C ASN A 64 -7.64 10.98 -13.64
N ARG A 65 -8.51 11.96 -13.28
CA ARG A 65 -8.35 13.34 -13.74
C ARG A 65 -7.00 13.95 -13.30
N SER A 66 -6.52 13.60 -12.10
CA SER A 66 -5.22 14.02 -11.58
C SER A 66 -4.08 13.65 -12.51
N ASP A 67 -4.12 12.46 -13.12
CA ASP A 67 -3.07 11.96 -14.02
C ASP A 67 -2.97 12.75 -15.34
N LEU A 68 -4.06 13.44 -15.71
CA LEU A 68 -4.11 14.30 -16.88
C LEU A 68 -3.82 15.77 -16.56
N MET A 69 -4.15 16.23 -15.34
CA MET A 69 -4.16 17.64 -14.97
C MET A 69 -2.99 18.05 -14.07
N ASN A 70 -2.29 17.11 -13.42
CA ASN A 70 -1.13 17.42 -12.58
C ASN A 70 0.16 17.50 -13.40
N ASP A 71 1.08 18.35 -12.95
CA ASP A 71 2.40 18.47 -13.54
C ASP A 71 3.27 17.26 -13.13
N HIS A 72 3.65 16.44 -14.10
CA HIS A 72 4.55 15.29 -13.93
C HIS A 72 5.97 15.59 -14.38
N SER A 73 6.32 16.86 -14.63
CA SER A 73 7.65 17.26 -15.10
C SER A 73 8.77 17.01 -14.09
N SER A 74 8.41 16.86 -12.80
CA SER A 74 9.35 16.53 -11.71
C SER A 74 9.48 15.01 -11.46
N GLU A 75 8.66 14.18 -12.11
CA GLU A 75 8.81 12.73 -12.01
C GLU A 75 10.04 12.29 -12.81
N PRO A 76 10.90 11.41 -12.24
CA PRO A 76 12.06 10.92 -12.98
C PRO A 76 11.59 10.17 -14.24
N ASP A 77 12.19 10.49 -15.39
CA ASP A 77 11.93 9.75 -16.63
C ASP A 77 12.48 8.33 -16.51
N VAL A 78 11.58 7.38 -16.28
CA VAL A 78 11.89 5.95 -16.15
C VAL A 78 11.61 5.18 -17.45
N THR A 79 11.27 5.85 -18.54
CA THR A 79 10.90 5.21 -19.82
C THR A 79 12.05 4.40 -20.46
N GLY A 80 13.30 4.69 -20.11
CA GLY A 80 14.49 3.96 -20.53
C GLY A 80 14.86 2.76 -19.64
N ILE A 81 14.18 2.55 -18.51
CA ILE A 81 14.49 1.47 -17.57
C ILE A 81 13.58 0.28 -17.85
N THR A 82 14.06 -0.64 -18.68
CA THR A 82 13.31 -1.85 -19.11
C THR A 82 13.02 -2.85 -18.00
N ASN A 83 13.66 -2.73 -16.83
CA ASN A 83 13.48 -3.58 -15.66
C ASN A 83 12.68 -2.92 -14.52
N LEU A 84 12.14 -1.72 -14.73
CA LEU A 84 11.27 -1.10 -13.75
C LEU A 84 9.87 -1.72 -13.84
N LEU A 85 9.64 -2.74 -13.05
CA LEU A 85 8.28 -3.13 -12.71
C LEU A 85 7.73 -2.03 -11.80
N THR A 86 6.82 -1.21 -12.29
CA THR A 86 6.00 -0.38 -11.42
C THR A 86 5.00 -1.32 -10.73
N PRO A 87 5.23 -1.73 -9.49
CA PRO A 87 4.31 -2.63 -8.83
C PRO A 87 2.97 -1.92 -8.64
N ALA A 88 1.89 -2.60 -8.98
CA ALA A 88 0.58 -2.13 -8.59
C ALA A 88 0.57 -2.05 -7.06
N SER A 89 0.55 -0.86 -6.49
CA SER A 89 0.48 -0.66 -5.06
C SER A 89 -0.98 -0.61 -4.58
N ARG A 90 -1.23 -1.17 -3.41
CA ARG A 90 -2.51 -1.07 -2.73
C ARG A 90 -2.34 -0.54 -1.30
N PRO A 91 -3.29 0.26 -0.79
CA PRO A 91 -3.26 0.68 0.59
C PRO A 91 -3.67 -0.48 1.50
N ILE A 92 -2.97 -0.64 2.62
CA ILE A 92 -3.38 -1.47 3.76
C ILE A 92 -3.42 -0.60 5.01
N PRO A 93 -4.37 -0.81 5.94
CA PRO A 93 -4.47 0.01 7.14
C PRO A 93 -3.30 -0.25 8.08
N ILE A 94 -2.84 0.82 8.74
CA ILE A 94 -1.90 0.76 9.87
C ILE A 94 -2.76 0.84 11.13
N LEU A 95 -2.60 -0.15 12.00
CA LEU A 95 -3.28 -0.24 13.28
C LEU A 95 -2.28 -0.04 14.40
N GLY A 96 -2.53 0.92 15.28
CA GLY A 96 -1.69 1.17 16.46
C GLY A 96 -1.84 0.05 17.49
N ASP A 97 -2.91 0.07 18.24
CA ASP A 97 -3.25 -0.97 19.21
C ASP A 97 -4.40 -1.82 18.70
N ILE A 98 -4.28 -3.14 18.76
CA ILE A 98 -5.37 -4.04 18.38
C ILE A 98 -6.20 -4.32 19.63
N CYS A 99 -7.22 -3.51 19.86
CA CYS A 99 -8.20 -3.79 20.90
C CYS A 99 -9.04 -5.01 20.56
N ALA A 100 -9.33 -5.79 21.59
CA ALA A 100 -10.10 -7.02 21.47
C ALA A 100 -11.61 -6.77 21.54
N GLY A 101 -12.25 -6.99 20.45
CA GLY A 101 -13.68 -7.22 20.32
C GLY A 101 -13.90 -8.09 19.10
N GLU A 102 -14.95 -8.90 19.06
CA GLU A 102 -15.31 -9.85 18.01
C GLU A 102 -15.07 -9.33 16.58
N GLY A 103 -13.81 -9.41 16.10
CA GLY A 103 -13.45 -9.09 14.70
C GLY A 103 -13.72 -7.66 14.23
N THR A 104 -14.14 -6.76 15.11
CA THR A 104 -14.47 -5.38 14.79
C THR A 104 -13.23 -4.51 15.00
N TRP A 105 -12.83 -3.83 13.95
CA TRP A 105 -11.77 -2.82 13.95
C TRP A 105 -12.22 -1.67 14.85
N CYS A 106 -11.47 -1.37 15.90
CA CYS A 106 -11.69 -0.11 16.63
C CYS A 106 -11.18 1.01 15.71
N GLU A 107 -12.07 1.83 15.16
CA GLU A 107 -11.71 3.02 14.36
C GLU A 107 -10.78 3.96 15.13
N GLU A 108 -10.79 3.91 16.46
CA GLU A 108 -9.95 4.72 17.36
C GLU A 108 -8.44 4.44 17.25
N ASN A 109 -8.03 3.28 16.70
CA ASN A 109 -6.62 2.86 16.61
C ASN A 109 -6.07 2.90 15.18
N PHE A 110 -6.77 3.51 14.25
CA PHE A 110 -6.32 3.68 12.89
C PHE A 110 -5.30 4.82 12.78
N GLU A 111 -4.05 4.50 12.42
CA GLU A 111 -2.97 5.48 12.25
C GLU A 111 -2.83 5.99 10.80
N GLY A 112 -3.46 5.33 9.82
CA GLY A 112 -3.35 5.68 8.41
C GLY A 112 -3.24 4.48 7.50
N HIS A 113 -2.70 4.69 6.30
CA HIS A 113 -2.47 3.62 5.32
C HIS A 113 -0.99 3.50 4.96
N PHE A 114 -0.54 2.28 4.77
CA PHE A 114 0.73 1.96 4.15
C PHE A 114 0.49 1.41 2.73
N PHE A 115 1.25 1.92 1.74
CA PHE A 115 1.14 1.43 0.36
C PHE A 115 2.11 0.28 0.15
N ILE A 116 1.59 -0.89 -0.18
CA ILE A 116 2.36 -2.13 -0.36
C ILE A 116 2.16 -2.65 -1.78
N ASP A 117 3.15 -3.36 -2.31
CA ASP A 117 3.00 -4.09 -3.57
C ASP A 117 1.81 -5.05 -3.52
N SER A 118 0.98 -5.06 -4.57
CA SER A 118 -0.22 -5.91 -4.63
C SER A 118 0.07 -7.42 -4.62
N SER A 119 1.31 -7.82 -4.89
CA SER A 119 1.76 -9.22 -4.76
C SER A 119 1.89 -9.67 -3.31
N VAL A 120 2.17 -8.74 -2.39
CA VAL A 120 2.28 -9.02 -0.95
C VAL A 120 0.89 -9.18 -0.35
N LYS A 121 0.64 -10.33 0.27
CA LYS A 121 -0.69 -10.74 0.77
C LYS A 121 -0.93 -10.36 2.23
N ALA A 122 -0.49 -9.17 2.66
CA ALA A 122 -0.82 -8.64 3.97
C ALA A 122 -2.23 -8.04 3.98
N ASP A 123 -2.95 -8.20 5.08
CA ASP A 123 -4.28 -7.60 5.26
C ASP A 123 -4.21 -6.25 5.95
N PHE A 124 -3.24 -6.07 6.86
CA PHE A 124 -3.00 -4.84 7.60
C PHE A 124 -1.57 -4.79 8.14
N CYS A 125 -1.16 -3.63 8.67
CA CYS A 125 0.08 -3.46 9.42
C CYS A 125 -0.21 -3.19 10.89
N VAL A 126 0.73 -3.60 11.75
CA VAL A 126 0.78 -3.19 13.15
C VAL A 126 2.10 -2.49 13.43
N ARG A 127 2.08 -1.46 14.27
CA ARG A 127 3.30 -0.81 14.74
C ARG A 127 3.90 -1.63 15.87
N VAL A 128 5.15 -2.04 15.70
CA VAL A 128 5.90 -2.81 16.71
C VAL A 128 6.26 -1.92 17.87
N ARG A 129 5.98 -2.40 19.09
CA ARG A 129 6.41 -1.78 20.35
C ARG A 129 7.30 -2.73 21.12
N GLY A 130 8.35 -2.18 21.73
CA GLY A 130 9.34 -2.95 22.49
C GLY A 130 10.35 -3.67 21.60
N ASP A 131 11.14 -4.52 22.23
CA ASP A 131 12.33 -5.14 21.67
C ASP A 131 12.34 -6.67 21.79
N SER A 132 11.23 -7.27 22.18
CA SER A 132 11.13 -8.71 22.42
C SER A 132 11.38 -9.59 21.17
N MET A 133 11.52 -8.98 19.98
CA MET A 133 11.70 -9.67 18.70
C MET A 133 12.95 -9.23 17.94
N ILE A 134 13.92 -8.60 18.61
CA ILE A 134 15.12 -8.01 17.97
C ILE A 134 16.00 -9.05 17.28
N ASP A 135 16.12 -10.26 17.83
CA ASP A 135 16.92 -11.34 17.24
C ASP A 135 16.25 -11.95 15.99
N ALA A 136 14.97 -11.63 15.77
CA ALA A 136 14.25 -11.90 14.52
C ALA A 136 14.37 -10.74 13.50
N GLY A 137 15.14 -9.69 13.83
CA GLY A 137 15.28 -8.49 13.00
C GLY A 137 14.04 -7.61 13.01
N ILE A 138 13.23 -7.63 14.07
CA ILE A 138 12.03 -6.80 14.23
C ILE A 138 12.28 -5.82 15.38
N PHE A 139 12.26 -4.53 15.07
CA PHE A 139 12.66 -3.47 15.98
C PHE A 139 11.48 -2.59 16.39
N ASN A 140 11.66 -1.90 17.50
CA ASN A 140 10.67 -0.92 17.97
C ASN A 140 10.44 0.16 16.91
N GLY A 141 9.17 0.44 16.61
CA GLY A 141 8.75 1.41 15.60
C GLY A 141 8.54 0.85 14.19
N ASP A 142 8.95 -0.39 13.92
CA ASP A 142 8.70 -1.07 12.65
C ASP A 142 7.20 -1.22 12.35
N LEU A 143 6.87 -1.39 11.08
CA LEU A 143 5.55 -1.83 10.66
C LEU A 143 5.60 -3.32 10.30
N ALA A 144 4.97 -4.15 11.10
CA ALA A 144 4.81 -5.57 10.82
C ALA A 144 3.60 -5.81 9.92
N PHE A 145 3.80 -6.53 8.81
CA PHE A 145 2.77 -6.89 7.85
C PHE A 145 2.07 -8.17 8.30
N ILE A 146 0.78 -8.06 8.59
CA ILE A 146 -0.01 -9.15 9.13
C ILE A 146 -0.96 -9.69 8.07
N LYS A 147 -0.95 -11.01 7.90
CA LYS A 147 -1.89 -11.77 7.10
C LYS A 147 -2.82 -12.55 8.02
N LYS A 148 -4.13 -12.34 7.92
CA LYS A 148 -5.12 -13.18 8.62
C LYS A 148 -4.97 -14.63 8.15
N THR A 149 -4.87 -15.54 9.09
CA THR A 149 -4.73 -16.96 8.80
C THR A 149 -5.43 -17.80 9.86
N TYR A 150 -5.91 -18.95 9.43
CA TYR A 150 -6.46 -19.99 10.30
C TYR A 150 -5.56 -21.24 10.30
N ASP A 151 -4.52 -21.24 9.46
CA ASP A 151 -3.51 -22.30 9.40
C ASP A 151 -2.30 -21.88 10.21
N TYR A 152 -2.01 -22.64 11.27
CA TYR A 152 -0.90 -22.33 12.18
C TYR A 152 0.28 -23.24 11.92
N ILE A 153 1.45 -22.64 11.75
CA ILE A 153 2.71 -23.35 11.47
C ILE A 153 3.67 -23.07 12.63
N ASN A 154 4.15 -24.13 13.27
CA ASN A 154 5.10 -24.05 14.37
C ASN A 154 6.37 -23.30 13.95
N GLY A 155 6.82 -22.40 14.84
CA GLY A 155 8.04 -21.64 14.66
C GLY A 155 7.92 -20.41 13.76
N LYS A 156 6.74 -20.08 13.26
CA LYS A 156 6.47 -18.78 12.63
C LYS A 156 6.10 -17.70 13.62
N ILE A 157 6.21 -16.46 13.18
CA ILE A 157 5.88 -15.27 13.99
C ILE A 157 4.43 -14.90 13.73
N TYR A 158 3.67 -14.69 14.80
CA TYR A 158 2.29 -14.29 14.77
C TYR A 158 2.06 -13.05 15.63
N ALA A 159 1.11 -12.23 15.21
CA ALA A 159 0.47 -11.29 16.09
C ALA A 159 -0.56 -12.06 16.92
N VAL A 160 -0.37 -12.07 18.22
CA VAL A 160 -1.22 -12.79 19.17
C VAL A 160 -1.68 -11.85 20.28
N ARG A 161 -2.85 -12.11 20.80
CA ARG A 161 -3.35 -11.49 22.02
C ARG A 161 -3.30 -12.51 23.14
N ILE A 162 -2.79 -12.11 24.30
CA ILE A 162 -2.67 -12.96 25.49
C ILE A 162 -3.74 -12.55 26.49
N ASN A 163 -4.53 -13.53 26.92
CA ASN A 163 -5.64 -13.34 27.89
C ASN A 163 -6.61 -12.22 27.45
N SER A 164 -7.07 -11.42 28.42
CA SER A 164 -7.94 -10.27 28.21
C SER A 164 -7.20 -8.96 27.92
N ASP A 165 -5.89 -9.03 27.69
CA ASP A 165 -5.11 -7.82 27.39
C ASP A 165 -5.54 -7.23 26.05
N CYS A 166 -5.70 -5.93 26.04
CA CYS A 166 -6.11 -5.21 24.83
C CYS A 166 -4.98 -5.10 23.80
N GLU A 167 -3.74 -5.44 24.18
CA GLU A 167 -2.58 -5.29 23.32
C GLU A 167 -2.22 -6.57 22.60
N ALA A 168 -1.97 -6.47 21.30
CA ALA A 168 -1.39 -7.55 20.52
C ALA A 168 0.13 -7.52 20.63
N VAL A 169 0.73 -8.69 20.77
CA VAL A 169 2.19 -8.87 20.80
C VAL A 169 2.64 -9.75 19.64
N LEU A 170 3.85 -9.51 19.14
CA LEU A 170 4.49 -10.42 18.19
C LEU A 170 5.30 -11.46 18.95
N LYS A 171 5.09 -12.73 18.64
CA LYS A 171 5.82 -13.85 19.21
C LYS A 171 6.02 -14.96 18.17
N LYS A 172 7.10 -15.72 18.34
CA LYS A 172 7.29 -16.98 17.61
C LYS A 172 6.50 -18.06 18.32
N VAL A 173 5.54 -18.69 17.63
CA VAL A 173 4.56 -19.56 18.28
C VAL A 173 4.86 -21.01 18.00
N PHE A 174 4.76 -21.84 19.05
CA PHE A 174 4.88 -23.28 18.98
C PHE A 174 3.69 -23.93 19.68
N TRP A 175 2.98 -24.80 18.94
CA TRP A 175 1.88 -25.61 19.46
C TRP A 175 2.40 -26.99 19.80
N GLN A 176 2.20 -27.43 21.04
CA GLN A 176 2.60 -28.72 21.54
C GLN A 176 1.40 -29.34 22.30
N GLU A 177 0.63 -30.21 21.62
CA GLU A 177 -0.60 -30.80 22.16
C GLU A 177 -1.55 -29.70 22.69
N ASP A 178 -1.80 -29.71 24.02
CA ASP A 178 -2.69 -28.73 24.66
C ASP A 178 -1.94 -27.46 25.13
N THR A 179 -0.64 -27.36 24.87
CA THR A 179 0.20 -26.27 25.32
C THR A 179 0.67 -25.41 24.15
N ILE A 180 0.65 -24.10 24.34
CA ILE A 180 1.15 -23.13 23.37
C ILE A 180 2.31 -22.35 24.02
N ILE A 181 3.44 -22.31 23.33
CA ILE A 181 4.62 -21.57 23.76
C ILE A 181 4.78 -20.34 22.87
N LEU A 182 4.71 -19.18 23.48
CA LEU A 182 4.91 -17.88 22.83
C LEU A 182 6.35 -17.43 23.11
N ASN A 183 7.22 -17.69 22.15
CA ASN A 183 8.67 -17.48 22.31
C ASN A 183 9.05 -16.06 21.85
N PRO A 184 9.67 -15.25 22.70
CA PRO A 184 10.33 -14.03 22.27
C PRO A 184 11.55 -14.37 21.40
N CYS A 185 11.98 -13.45 20.57
CA CYS A 185 13.25 -13.49 19.86
C CYS A 185 14.18 -12.41 20.44
N ASN A 186 14.44 -12.50 21.72
CA ASN A 186 15.36 -11.70 22.51
C ASN A 186 15.65 -12.48 23.81
N ALA A 187 16.92 -12.69 24.10
CA ALA A 187 17.37 -13.48 25.24
C ALA A 187 17.02 -12.88 26.62
N ASP A 188 16.67 -11.58 26.65
CA ASP A 188 16.31 -10.89 27.89
C ASP A 188 14.85 -11.17 28.33
N TYR A 189 14.09 -11.92 27.52
CA TYR A 189 12.69 -12.24 27.77
C TYR A 189 12.47 -13.74 27.90
N GLU A 190 11.65 -14.13 28.87
CA GLU A 190 11.23 -15.52 29.05
C GLU A 190 10.06 -15.90 28.14
N PRO A 191 9.98 -17.16 27.67
CA PRO A 191 8.83 -17.68 26.94
C PRO A 191 7.56 -17.65 27.80
N ILE A 192 6.43 -17.34 27.17
CA ILE A 192 5.12 -17.41 27.82
C ILE A 192 4.48 -18.73 27.45
N VAL A 193 4.06 -19.49 28.45
CA VAL A 193 3.35 -20.77 28.28
C VAL A 193 1.88 -20.52 28.54
N THR A 194 1.01 -20.92 27.61
CA THR A 194 -0.43 -20.74 27.67
C THR A 194 -1.15 -21.93 27.01
N ASP A 195 -2.45 -21.87 26.91
CA ASP A 195 -3.31 -22.79 26.16
C ASP A 195 -4.15 -22.04 25.12
N ALA A 196 -5.04 -22.76 24.45
CA ALA A 196 -5.91 -22.18 23.42
C ALA A 196 -6.97 -21.21 23.98
N GLU A 197 -7.31 -21.28 25.27
CA GLU A 197 -8.26 -20.37 25.92
C GLU A 197 -7.55 -19.09 26.37
N GLY A 198 -6.25 -19.17 26.69
CA GLY A 198 -5.43 -18.06 27.17
C GLY A 198 -4.90 -17.14 26.08
N MET A 199 -5.08 -17.45 24.80
CA MET A 199 -4.62 -16.60 23.69
C MET A 199 -5.52 -16.61 22.47
N ALA A 200 -5.43 -15.57 21.65
CA ALA A 200 -6.04 -15.52 20.33
C ALA A 200 -5.02 -15.11 19.27
N VAL A 201 -4.95 -15.84 18.17
CA VAL A 201 -4.13 -15.49 17.00
C VAL A 201 -4.86 -14.45 16.18
N ILE A 202 -4.20 -13.35 15.89
CA ILE A 202 -4.71 -12.27 15.04
C ILE A 202 -4.31 -12.50 13.58
N GLY A 203 -3.06 -12.96 13.36
CA GLY A 203 -2.56 -13.30 12.03
C GLY A 203 -1.06 -13.57 12.02
N GLU A 204 -0.57 -14.11 10.89
CA GLU A 204 0.84 -14.38 10.64
C GLU A 204 1.57 -13.09 10.27
N CYS A 205 2.73 -12.82 10.88
CA CYS A 205 3.65 -11.78 10.43
C CYS A 205 4.42 -12.30 9.22
N ILE A 206 4.13 -11.74 8.04
CA ILE A 206 4.72 -12.17 6.76
C ILE A 206 5.90 -11.30 6.32
N GLY A 207 6.21 -10.23 7.05
CA GLY A 207 7.31 -9.31 6.78
C GLY A 207 7.26 -8.08 7.65
N VAL A 208 8.29 -7.27 7.58
CA VAL A 208 8.39 -6.00 8.31
C VAL A 208 8.93 -4.90 7.41
N PHE A 209 8.53 -3.67 7.70
CA PHE A 209 9.11 -2.46 7.11
C PHE A 209 9.83 -1.69 8.22
N HIS A 210 11.14 -1.48 8.04
CA HIS A 210 11.96 -0.70 8.94
C HIS A 210 11.88 0.77 8.58
N SER A 211 11.38 1.61 9.46
CA SER A 211 11.45 3.05 9.30
C SER A 211 12.79 3.57 9.80
N THR A 212 13.76 3.70 8.91
CA THR A 212 15.08 4.30 9.23
C THR A 212 15.09 5.82 9.11
N ILE A 213 13.95 6.49 9.30
CA ILE A 213 13.94 7.94 9.36
C ILE A 213 14.48 8.35 10.74
N SER A 214 15.81 8.42 10.85
CA SER A 214 16.44 9.23 11.90
C SER A 214 16.04 10.68 11.62
N MET A 215 15.19 11.25 12.47
CA MET A 215 15.03 12.69 12.48
C MET A 215 16.36 13.26 13.01
N PHE A 216 17.13 13.87 12.10
CA PHE A 216 18.27 14.72 12.45
C PHE A 216 17.76 16.04 12.97
#